data_f780f455bbd67c8431a11a6ba972bf38
#
_entry.id   f780f455bbd67c8431a11a6ba972bf38
#
_cell.length_a   1.000
_cell.length_b   1.000
_cell.length_c   1.000
_cell.angle_alpha   90.00
_cell.angle_beta   90.00
_cell.angle_gamma   90.00
#
_symmetry.space_group_name_H-M   'P 1'
#
loop_
_entity.id
_entity.type
_entity.pdbx_description
1 polymer ?
#
loop_
_entity_poly.entity_id
_entity_poly.type
_entity_poly.pdbx_seq_one_letter_code
_entity_poly.pdbx_strand_id
1 'polypeptide(L)'
;MPAAVLPAAAPDDVLIAAQNFFAAAPQRFFDGASDRAALAILKERFAEQCGCLAEVPPDTTRRDHRAFQLAQAYALTGDERYATRSLSAVEEWSADTSSAGLQLLAWCWSLVLLRQSSGLTTLRLRAATEAIRQQALRLAAHDAQRSAPAATVIVNALALFYVATLFPEFRESRRWRDMAVRVLVAECERQVHEDGVHFEQSTCFQFYCVDVYLHFLVLATRNRIEVPPIVRERLQRMLEFVLAIRTPDGTVPSIGDSDGGSLLPLTSRPLLDARGRFAAAAALFGRPDFAWAAGGAAPEIAWLMGARGLRDFDELRPAAPTASASRAFPSGGYAIMRSGWDRGAHHMLVDVGPLGCPVSGAHGHADLLSIQCAIFGDAVIVDPGTHCYRDSRWRDFFRSTAAHSTVVVDGVSQVEPSGVFGWNRRPRVRLREWHSTADVDFIDAEHDGYATLPQPVTHRRRVIFIKASDAAQGTPAYWIVVDDLSGSGRHDVELRFQFAADTVALGPHPWARAKTARGHCLWISPFPSAPAQAAVKCGEPAPICGWIAPDFTRLSPAPMLIYTFAVALPWRIVTLLLPDRQGLSTPPGVRPIYDTGGLPHGFVFERPRRLVRFDDRAVVVERD
;
A
#
# COMPACT_ATOMS: atom_id res chain seq x y z
N MET A 1 15.55 -38.89 -26.11
CA MET A 1 15.76 -39.46 -24.77
C MET A 1 14.40 -39.70 -24.17
N PRO A 2 14.06 -40.94 -23.77
CA PRO A 2 12.72 -41.24 -23.26
C PRO A 2 12.51 -40.58 -21.88
N ALA A 3 11.30 -40.05 -21.66
CA ALA A 3 10.85 -39.53 -20.39
C ALA A 3 11.03 -40.58 -19.30
N ALA A 4 11.74 -40.22 -18.24
CA ALA A 4 11.85 -41.05 -17.06
C ALA A 4 10.47 -41.22 -16.44
N VAL A 5 9.89 -42.38 -16.61
CA VAL A 5 8.69 -42.82 -15.88
C VAL A 5 9.13 -42.93 -14.42
N LEU A 6 8.68 -42.00 -13.60
CA LEU A 6 8.77 -42.10 -12.15
C LEU A 6 8.03 -43.38 -11.72
N PRO A 7 8.58 -44.20 -10.85
CA PRO A 7 7.91 -45.41 -10.41
C PRO A 7 6.62 -45.03 -9.69
N ALA A 8 5.51 -45.60 -10.14
CA ALA A 8 4.23 -45.60 -9.47
C ALA A 8 4.35 -46.38 -8.16
N ALA A 9 4.91 -45.71 -7.13
CA ALA A 9 4.97 -46.26 -5.80
C ALA A 9 3.95 -45.57 -4.90
N ALA A 10 3.00 -46.35 -4.59
CA ALA A 10 2.07 -46.34 -3.46
C ALA A 10 1.51 -44.97 -3.03
N PRO A 11 0.32 -44.72 -3.41
CA PRO A 11 -0.45 -43.56 -2.99
C PRO A 11 -1.15 -43.80 -1.64
N ASP A 12 -0.54 -44.51 -0.70
CA ASP A 12 -1.18 -44.77 0.59
C ASP A 12 -1.44 -43.45 1.36
N ASP A 13 -0.50 -42.52 1.35
CA ASP A 13 -0.63 -41.22 2.02
C ASP A 13 -1.67 -40.30 1.34
N VAL A 14 -1.76 -40.27 0.03
CA VAL A 14 -2.80 -39.52 -0.71
C VAL A 14 -4.17 -40.11 -0.49
N LEU A 15 -4.29 -41.44 -0.49
CA LEU A 15 -5.56 -42.11 -0.21
C LEU A 15 -6.01 -41.84 1.22
N ILE A 16 -5.11 -41.94 2.20
CA ILE A 16 -5.39 -41.65 3.61
C ILE A 16 -5.78 -40.18 3.78
N ALA A 17 -5.04 -39.25 3.14
CA ALA A 17 -5.37 -37.83 3.15
C ALA A 17 -6.77 -37.55 2.60
N ALA A 18 -7.13 -38.14 1.46
CA ALA A 18 -8.46 -38.01 0.87
C ALA A 18 -9.56 -38.62 1.75
N GLN A 19 -9.32 -39.78 2.37
CA GLN A 19 -10.26 -40.42 3.29
C GLN A 19 -10.51 -39.58 4.53
N ASN A 20 -9.47 -38.99 5.11
CA ASN A 20 -9.55 -38.17 6.33
C ASN A 20 -10.10 -36.76 6.06
N PHE A 21 -10.05 -36.26 4.84
CA PHE A 21 -10.33 -34.89 4.49
C PHE A 21 -11.70 -34.39 5.01
N PHE A 22 -12.77 -35.14 4.78
CA PHE A 22 -14.12 -34.72 5.15
C PHE A 22 -14.30 -34.53 6.67
N ALA A 23 -13.65 -35.33 7.49
CA ALA A 23 -13.72 -35.26 8.95
C ALA A 23 -12.72 -34.26 9.53
N ALA A 24 -11.50 -34.22 9.00
CA ALA A 24 -10.38 -33.51 9.61
C ALA A 24 -10.15 -32.08 9.08
N ALA A 25 -10.48 -31.79 7.81
CA ALA A 25 -10.28 -30.48 7.23
C ALA A 25 -10.93 -29.33 8.01
N PRO A 26 -12.17 -29.46 8.55
CA PRO A 26 -12.77 -28.41 9.38
C PRO A 26 -12.00 -28.06 10.64
N GLN A 27 -11.23 -29.01 11.17
CA GLN A 27 -10.44 -28.79 12.39
C GLN A 27 -9.06 -28.21 12.10
N ARG A 28 -8.56 -28.42 10.90
CA ARG A 28 -7.18 -28.08 10.48
C ARG A 28 -7.08 -26.78 9.69
N PHE A 29 -8.18 -26.34 9.08
CA PHE A 29 -8.21 -25.17 8.20
C PHE A 29 -8.97 -24.00 8.83
N PHE A 30 -9.09 -22.88 8.13
CA PHE A 30 -9.79 -21.68 8.62
C PHE A 30 -11.26 -21.99 9.00
N ASP A 31 -11.72 -21.42 10.10
CA ASP A 31 -13.07 -21.67 10.61
C ASP A 31 -14.15 -21.28 9.60
N GLY A 32 -13.99 -20.13 8.97
CA GLY A 32 -14.98 -19.63 8.00
C GLY A 32 -15.14 -20.48 6.73
N ALA A 33 -14.11 -21.26 6.39
CA ALA A 33 -14.19 -22.15 5.23
C ALA A 33 -15.07 -23.38 5.45
N SER A 34 -15.34 -23.75 6.70
CA SER A 34 -16.00 -25.01 7.04
C SER A 34 -17.16 -24.87 8.02
N ASP A 35 -17.30 -23.75 8.70
CA ASP A 35 -18.33 -23.50 9.71
C ASP A 35 -19.61 -22.97 9.06
N ARG A 36 -20.71 -23.74 9.16
CA ARG A 36 -22.03 -23.34 8.67
C ARG A 36 -22.53 -22.04 9.31
N ALA A 37 -22.23 -21.82 10.59
CA ALA A 37 -22.63 -20.59 11.27
C ALA A 37 -21.89 -19.38 10.67
N ALA A 38 -20.59 -19.50 10.39
CA ALA A 38 -19.83 -18.45 9.71
C ALA A 38 -20.37 -18.13 8.31
N LEU A 39 -20.71 -19.15 7.54
CA LEU A 39 -21.31 -18.98 6.21
C LEU A 39 -22.70 -18.32 6.28
N ALA A 40 -23.52 -18.67 7.27
CA ALA A 40 -24.81 -18.01 7.50
C ALA A 40 -24.60 -16.52 7.84
N ILE A 41 -23.67 -16.20 8.75
CA ILE A 41 -23.33 -14.83 9.11
C ILE A 41 -22.81 -14.03 7.90
N LEU A 42 -21.97 -14.65 7.05
CA LEU A 42 -21.51 -14.02 5.81
C LEU A 42 -22.68 -13.62 4.90
N LYS A 43 -23.68 -14.48 4.76
CA LYS A 43 -24.88 -14.21 3.96
C LYS A 43 -25.76 -13.13 4.58
N GLU A 44 -26.01 -13.18 5.86
CA GLU A 44 -26.94 -12.31 6.57
C GLU A 44 -26.35 -10.93 6.88
N ARG A 45 -25.11 -10.89 7.41
CA ARG A 45 -24.48 -9.65 7.90
C ARG A 45 -23.69 -8.91 6.83
N PHE A 46 -23.18 -9.62 5.82
CA PHE A 46 -22.22 -9.10 4.82
C PHE A 46 -22.67 -9.33 3.37
N ALA A 47 -23.99 -9.48 3.12
CA ALA A 47 -24.52 -9.78 1.80
C ALA A 47 -24.03 -8.82 0.70
N GLU A 48 -24.02 -7.51 0.96
CA GLU A 48 -23.55 -6.50 0.00
C GLU A 48 -22.07 -6.65 -0.34
N GLN A 49 -21.24 -7.03 0.63
CA GLN A 49 -19.79 -7.20 0.46
C GLN A 49 -19.42 -8.56 -0.14
N CYS A 50 -20.32 -9.55 -0.07
CA CYS A 50 -20.17 -10.88 -0.64
C CYS A 50 -20.98 -11.06 -1.93
N GLY A 51 -22.00 -10.26 -2.17
CA GLY A 51 -22.90 -10.39 -3.32
C GLY A 51 -22.18 -10.32 -4.67
N CYS A 52 -21.19 -9.44 -4.79
CA CYS A 52 -20.34 -9.35 -5.98
C CYS A 52 -19.48 -10.61 -6.22
N LEU A 53 -19.24 -11.43 -5.19
CA LEU A 53 -18.50 -12.69 -5.33
C LEU A 53 -19.39 -13.80 -5.92
N ALA A 54 -20.72 -13.71 -5.77
CA ALA A 54 -21.66 -14.67 -6.36
C ALA A 54 -21.80 -14.51 -7.88
N GLU A 55 -21.55 -13.31 -8.40
CA GLU A 55 -21.53 -13.01 -9.83
C GLU A 55 -20.08 -12.97 -10.33
N VAL A 56 -19.44 -14.13 -10.46
CA VAL A 56 -18.06 -14.21 -11.00
C VAL A 56 -18.10 -13.93 -12.50
N PRO A 57 -17.63 -12.77 -12.97
CA PRO A 57 -17.57 -12.48 -14.40
C PRO A 57 -16.66 -13.48 -15.11
N PRO A 58 -17.02 -13.96 -16.31
CA PRO A 58 -16.28 -15.05 -16.97
C PRO A 58 -14.82 -14.73 -17.30
N ASP A 59 -14.43 -13.47 -17.47
CA ASP A 59 -13.15 -13.10 -18.10
C ASP A 59 -12.26 -12.08 -17.34
N THR A 60 -12.66 -11.56 -16.19
CA THR A 60 -11.91 -10.48 -15.50
C THR A 60 -11.07 -10.92 -14.32
N THR A 61 -11.16 -12.19 -13.91
CA THR A 61 -10.44 -12.70 -12.75
C THR A 61 -9.07 -13.23 -13.12
N ARG A 62 -8.04 -12.91 -12.32
CA ARG A 62 -6.75 -13.60 -12.41
C ARG A 62 -7.00 -15.12 -12.38
N ARG A 63 -6.42 -15.84 -13.34
CA ARG A 63 -6.57 -17.31 -13.45
C ARG A 63 -6.28 -18.01 -12.13
N ASP A 64 -5.34 -17.48 -11.35
CA ASP A 64 -4.90 -18.04 -10.07
C ASP A 64 -5.99 -18.06 -8.98
N HIS A 65 -6.92 -17.10 -8.99
CA HIS A 65 -7.99 -16.99 -8.00
C HIS A 65 -9.32 -17.61 -8.44
N ARG A 66 -9.45 -18.01 -9.71
CA ARG A 66 -10.74 -18.44 -10.29
C ARG A 66 -11.38 -19.61 -9.55
N ALA A 67 -10.60 -20.64 -9.21
CA ALA A 67 -11.10 -21.80 -8.47
C ALA A 67 -11.67 -21.37 -7.12
N PHE A 68 -10.96 -20.52 -6.38
CA PHE A 68 -11.36 -20.01 -5.08
C PHE A 68 -12.64 -19.16 -5.15
N GLN A 69 -12.74 -18.22 -6.09
CA GLN A 69 -13.92 -17.36 -6.23
C GLN A 69 -15.18 -18.15 -6.58
N LEU A 70 -15.05 -19.18 -7.45
CA LEU A 70 -16.14 -20.11 -7.76
C LEU A 70 -16.55 -20.94 -6.54
N ALA A 71 -15.59 -21.39 -5.74
CA ALA A 71 -15.88 -22.11 -4.49
C ALA A 71 -16.55 -21.20 -3.44
N GLN A 72 -16.16 -19.93 -3.35
CA GLN A 72 -16.86 -18.94 -2.52
C GLN A 72 -18.31 -18.73 -2.99
N ALA A 73 -18.52 -18.58 -4.30
CA ALA A 73 -19.86 -18.45 -4.87
C ALA A 73 -20.73 -19.67 -4.54
N TYR A 74 -20.20 -20.88 -4.65
CA TYR A 74 -20.88 -22.08 -4.20
C TYR A 74 -21.23 -22.04 -2.70
N ALA A 75 -20.26 -21.73 -1.85
CA ALA A 75 -20.46 -21.68 -0.40
C ALA A 75 -21.54 -20.67 0.01
N LEU A 76 -21.64 -19.54 -0.72
CA LEU A 76 -22.61 -18.49 -0.46
C LEU A 76 -24.00 -18.79 -1.07
N THR A 77 -24.09 -19.46 -2.22
CA THR A 77 -25.35 -19.68 -2.95
C THR A 77 -25.91 -21.09 -2.82
N GLY A 78 -25.04 -22.09 -2.63
CA GLY A 78 -25.40 -23.51 -2.72
C GLY A 78 -25.56 -24.03 -4.16
N ASP A 79 -25.27 -23.22 -5.18
CA ASP A 79 -25.45 -23.60 -6.59
C ASP A 79 -24.30 -24.49 -7.07
N GLU A 80 -24.61 -25.74 -7.34
CA GLU A 80 -23.65 -26.78 -7.79
C GLU A 80 -22.96 -26.46 -9.12
N ARG A 81 -23.50 -25.54 -9.93
CA ARG A 81 -22.81 -25.06 -11.14
C ARG A 81 -21.48 -24.40 -10.83
N TYR A 82 -21.40 -23.62 -9.73
CA TYR A 82 -20.17 -23.02 -9.28
C TYR A 82 -19.18 -24.08 -8.77
N ALA A 83 -19.68 -25.08 -8.03
CA ALA A 83 -18.84 -26.18 -7.56
C ALA A 83 -18.20 -26.94 -8.71
N THR A 84 -19.00 -27.31 -9.72
CA THR A 84 -18.50 -27.99 -10.91
C THR A 84 -17.43 -27.20 -11.63
N ARG A 85 -17.66 -25.91 -11.86
CA ARG A 85 -16.70 -25.02 -12.52
C ARG A 85 -15.41 -24.81 -11.69
N SER A 86 -15.52 -24.74 -10.37
CA SER A 86 -14.37 -24.64 -9.48
C SER A 86 -13.49 -25.91 -9.55
N LEU A 87 -14.12 -27.08 -9.51
CA LEU A 87 -13.41 -28.36 -9.64
C LEU A 87 -12.73 -28.49 -11.01
N SER A 88 -13.40 -28.11 -12.09
CA SER A 88 -12.78 -28.09 -13.43
C SER A 88 -11.58 -27.15 -13.49
N ALA A 89 -11.65 -25.98 -12.85
CA ALA A 89 -10.53 -25.04 -12.80
C ALA A 89 -9.31 -25.60 -12.02
N VAL A 90 -9.53 -26.49 -11.05
CA VAL A 90 -8.45 -27.24 -10.36
C VAL A 90 -7.89 -28.35 -11.26
N GLU A 91 -8.76 -29.00 -12.07
CA GLU A 91 -8.39 -30.10 -12.96
C GLU A 91 -7.68 -29.64 -14.25
N GLU A 92 -8.03 -28.45 -14.78
CA GLU A 92 -7.48 -27.84 -16.01
C GLU A 92 -6.06 -27.25 -15.83
N TRP A 93 -5.34 -27.68 -14.85
CA TRP A 93 -4.07 -27.14 -14.42
C TRP A 93 -3.01 -27.07 -15.54
N SER A 94 -2.32 -25.92 -15.64
CA SER A 94 -1.12 -25.74 -16.49
C SER A 94 0.16 -25.72 -15.63
N ALA A 95 1.25 -26.22 -16.19
CA ALA A 95 2.55 -26.32 -15.52
C ALA A 95 3.28 -24.97 -15.32
N ASP A 96 2.59 -23.83 -15.45
CA ASP A 96 3.16 -22.51 -15.18
C ASP A 96 3.47 -22.37 -13.69
N THR A 97 4.74 -22.17 -13.37
CA THR A 97 5.24 -22.09 -12.00
C THR A 97 5.27 -20.67 -11.44
N SER A 98 4.95 -19.66 -12.24
CA SER A 98 5.07 -18.24 -11.84
C SER A 98 4.15 -17.86 -10.69
N SER A 99 2.98 -18.50 -10.58
CA SER A 99 1.95 -18.28 -9.56
C SER A 99 1.62 -19.51 -8.73
N ALA A 100 2.50 -20.50 -8.70
CA ALA A 100 2.28 -21.81 -8.05
C ALA A 100 1.81 -21.71 -6.59
N GLY A 101 2.38 -20.77 -5.82
CA GLY A 101 1.96 -20.53 -4.43
C GLY A 101 0.51 -20.06 -4.33
N LEU A 102 0.12 -19.06 -5.12
CA LEU A 102 -1.27 -18.56 -5.14
C LEU A 102 -2.27 -19.62 -5.53
N GLN A 103 -1.92 -20.44 -6.54
CA GLN A 103 -2.76 -21.56 -6.96
C GLN A 103 -2.98 -22.57 -5.84
N LEU A 104 -1.93 -22.96 -5.12
CA LEU A 104 -2.06 -23.88 -3.98
C LEU A 104 -2.94 -23.31 -2.87
N LEU A 105 -2.79 -22.02 -2.54
CA LEU A 105 -3.67 -21.36 -1.59
C LEU A 105 -5.12 -21.42 -2.04
N ALA A 106 -5.40 -21.05 -3.29
CA ALA A 106 -6.74 -21.08 -3.88
C ALA A 106 -7.33 -22.51 -3.88
N TRP A 107 -6.55 -23.52 -4.22
CA TRP A 107 -7.02 -24.92 -4.25
C TRP A 107 -7.33 -25.48 -2.86
N CYS A 108 -6.49 -25.18 -1.86
CA CYS A 108 -6.77 -25.59 -0.49
C CYS A 108 -8.11 -25.02 0.00
N TRP A 109 -8.32 -23.73 -0.22
CA TRP A 109 -9.60 -23.08 0.11
C TRP A 109 -10.77 -23.68 -0.67
N SER A 110 -10.60 -23.88 -1.97
CA SER A 110 -11.66 -24.44 -2.85
C SER A 110 -12.11 -25.80 -2.36
N LEU A 111 -11.18 -26.71 -2.07
CA LEU A 111 -11.56 -28.06 -1.59
C LEU A 111 -12.34 -28.01 -0.28
N VAL A 112 -11.92 -27.14 0.66
CA VAL A 112 -12.62 -27.03 1.96
C VAL A 112 -14.01 -26.43 1.81
N LEU A 113 -14.16 -25.39 0.96
CA LEU A 113 -15.46 -24.78 0.66
C LEU A 113 -16.41 -25.73 -0.08
N LEU A 114 -15.87 -26.55 -0.98
CA LEU A 114 -16.64 -27.53 -1.78
C LEU A 114 -16.93 -28.83 -1.03
N ARG A 115 -16.51 -28.98 0.21
CA ARG A 115 -16.61 -30.24 0.98
C ARG A 115 -18.02 -30.82 1.03
N GLN A 116 -19.07 -30.00 0.93
CA GLN A 116 -20.47 -30.42 0.97
C GLN A 116 -21.10 -30.55 -0.42
N SER A 117 -20.36 -30.24 -1.49
CA SER A 117 -20.84 -30.36 -2.86
C SER A 117 -20.98 -31.83 -3.24
N SER A 118 -22.08 -32.17 -3.88
CA SER A 118 -22.30 -33.50 -4.51
C SER A 118 -21.30 -33.76 -5.64
N GLY A 119 -20.77 -32.69 -6.25
CA GLY A 119 -19.75 -32.76 -7.30
C GLY A 119 -18.38 -33.18 -6.81
N LEU A 120 -18.06 -33.01 -5.51
CA LEU A 120 -16.77 -33.44 -4.92
C LEU A 120 -16.84 -34.95 -4.56
N THR A 121 -16.85 -35.78 -5.58
CA THR A 121 -16.81 -37.23 -5.39
C THR A 121 -15.45 -37.68 -4.82
N THR A 122 -15.41 -38.89 -4.23
CA THR A 122 -14.13 -39.47 -3.71
C THR A 122 -13.04 -39.54 -4.79
N LEU A 123 -13.42 -39.81 -6.04
CA LEU A 123 -12.47 -39.86 -7.16
C LEU A 123 -11.88 -38.47 -7.46
N ARG A 124 -12.74 -37.44 -7.55
CA ARG A 124 -12.27 -36.06 -7.77
C ARG A 124 -11.42 -35.52 -6.61
N LEU A 125 -11.86 -35.80 -5.38
CA LEU A 125 -11.09 -35.41 -4.20
C LEU A 125 -9.68 -36.04 -4.21
N ARG A 126 -9.58 -37.35 -4.54
CA ARG A 126 -8.30 -38.02 -4.67
C ARG A 126 -7.42 -37.39 -5.76
N ALA A 127 -7.99 -37.12 -6.93
CA ALA A 127 -7.26 -36.47 -8.03
C ALA A 127 -6.77 -35.06 -7.64
N ALA A 128 -7.62 -34.25 -7.02
CA ALA A 128 -7.27 -32.91 -6.54
C ALA A 128 -6.20 -32.95 -5.43
N THR A 129 -6.30 -33.90 -4.50
CA THR A 129 -5.30 -34.11 -3.43
C THR A 129 -3.94 -34.48 -4.00
N GLU A 130 -3.89 -35.35 -5.02
CA GLU A 130 -2.65 -35.70 -5.73
C GLU A 130 -2.09 -34.49 -6.49
N ALA A 131 -2.93 -33.70 -7.18
CA ALA A 131 -2.50 -32.49 -7.88
C ALA A 131 -1.88 -31.46 -6.91
N ILE A 132 -2.49 -31.26 -5.74
CA ILE A 132 -1.96 -30.39 -4.67
C ILE A 132 -0.60 -30.89 -4.20
N ARG A 133 -0.47 -32.20 -3.94
CA ARG A 133 0.80 -32.79 -3.51
C ARG A 133 1.91 -32.61 -4.55
N GLN A 134 1.61 -32.88 -5.82
CA GLN A 134 2.58 -32.73 -6.91
C GLN A 134 3.01 -31.29 -7.08
N GLN A 135 2.08 -30.31 -6.98
CA GLN A 135 2.42 -28.90 -7.06
C GLN A 135 3.24 -28.43 -5.86
N ALA A 136 2.96 -28.92 -4.65
CA ALA A 136 3.74 -28.63 -3.45
C ALA A 136 5.16 -29.20 -3.55
N LEU A 137 5.33 -30.41 -4.12
CA LEU A 137 6.67 -30.99 -4.39
C LEU A 137 7.48 -30.10 -5.35
N ARG A 138 6.87 -29.64 -6.44
CA ARG A 138 7.52 -28.73 -7.40
C ARG A 138 7.90 -27.42 -6.76
N LEU A 139 6.99 -26.84 -5.99
CA LEU A 139 7.21 -25.58 -5.29
C LEU A 139 8.38 -25.70 -4.31
N ALA A 140 8.39 -26.73 -3.49
CA ALA A 140 9.47 -27.00 -2.53
C ALA A 140 10.82 -27.23 -3.20
N ALA A 141 10.86 -27.86 -4.38
CA ALA A 141 12.08 -28.05 -5.16
C ALA A 141 12.58 -26.75 -5.80
N HIS A 142 11.65 -25.87 -6.23
CA HIS A 142 11.99 -24.61 -6.89
C HIS A 142 12.51 -23.56 -5.89
N ASP A 143 11.89 -23.44 -4.71
CA ASP A 143 12.30 -22.48 -3.69
C ASP A 143 13.68 -22.76 -3.10
N ALA A 144 14.12 -24.03 -3.10
CA ALA A 144 15.48 -24.38 -2.68
C ALA A 144 16.58 -23.79 -3.59
N GLN A 145 16.24 -23.29 -4.79
CA GLN A 145 17.15 -22.73 -5.78
C GLN A 145 17.09 -21.19 -5.88
N ARG A 146 16.15 -20.52 -5.20
CA ARG A 146 15.98 -19.07 -5.28
C ARG A 146 16.83 -18.35 -4.23
N SER A 147 17.70 -17.45 -4.72
CA SER A 147 18.57 -16.61 -3.89
C SER A 147 18.07 -15.17 -3.69
N ALA A 148 16.99 -14.77 -4.35
CA ALA A 148 16.50 -13.38 -4.31
C ALA A 148 15.28 -13.21 -3.38
N PRO A 149 15.28 -12.19 -2.50
CA PRO A 149 14.11 -11.83 -1.72
C PRO A 149 13.04 -11.20 -2.61
N ALA A 150 11.85 -11.77 -2.58
CA ALA A 150 10.68 -11.22 -3.24
C ALA A 150 9.43 -11.64 -2.44
N ALA A 151 8.35 -10.86 -2.53
CA ALA A 151 7.07 -11.20 -1.92
C ALA A 151 6.58 -12.61 -2.30
N THR A 152 6.97 -13.11 -3.49
CA THR A 152 6.70 -14.47 -3.96
C THR A 152 7.23 -15.54 -3.01
N VAL A 153 8.38 -15.31 -2.34
CA VAL A 153 8.99 -16.30 -1.41
C VAL A 153 8.07 -16.55 -0.21
N ILE A 154 7.51 -15.50 0.38
CA ILE A 154 6.61 -15.63 1.54
C ILE A 154 5.28 -16.28 1.15
N VAL A 155 4.77 -16.03 -0.04
CA VAL A 155 3.55 -16.68 -0.55
C VAL A 155 3.77 -18.17 -0.80
N ASN A 156 4.90 -18.53 -1.41
CA ASN A 156 5.26 -19.93 -1.64
C ASN A 156 5.41 -20.68 -0.32
N ALA A 157 6.07 -20.06 0.67
CA ALA A 157 6.20 -20.64 2.00
C ALA A 157 4.83 -20.78 2.70
N LEU A 158 3.95 -19.79 2.61
CA LEU A 158 2.58 -19.86 3.13
C LEU A 158 1.79 -20.99 2.46
N ALA A 159 1.93 -21.17 1.15
CA ALA A 159 1.26 -22.23 0.41
C ALA A 159 1.71 -23.63 0.88
N LEU A 160 3.00 -23.84 1.08
CA LEU A 160 3.53 -25.09 1.65
C LEU A 160 3.04 -25.30 3.09
N PHE A 161 2.93 -24.21 3.88
CA PHE A 161 2.36 -24.26 5.23
C PHE A 161 0.88 -24.68 5.21
N TYR A 162 0.09 -24.18 4.25
CA TYR A 162 -1.30 -24.58 4.07
C TYR A 162 -1.43 -26.05 3.76
N VAL A 163 -0.71 -26.53 2.73
CA VAL A 163 -0.74 -27.93 2.32
C VAL A 163 -0.33 -28.85 3.46
N ALA A 164 0.77 -28.54 4.15
CA ALA A 164 1.28 -29.34 5.25
C ALA A 164 0.34 -29.37 6.47
N THR A 165 -0.46 -28.31 6.66
CA THR A 165 -1.43 -28.22 7.76
C THR A 165 -2.72 -28.93 7.41
N LEU A 166 -3.20 -28.78 6.17
CA LEU A 166 -4.45 -29.40 5.71
C LEU A 166 -4.30 -30.91 5.50
N PHE A 167 -3.15 -31.34 4.98
CA PHE A 167 -2.84 -32.73 4.66
C PHE A 167 -1.59 -33.25 5.41
N PRO A 168 -1.65 -33.37 6.75
CA PRO A 168 -0.52 -33.85 7.55
C PRO A 168 -0.16 -35.31 7.27
N GLU A 169 -1.03 -36.05 6.55
CA GLU A 169 -0.82 -37.44 6.12
C GLU A 169 0.26 -37.59 5.06
N PHE A 170 0.55 -36.53 4.26
CA PHE A 170 1.66 -36.60 3.32
C PHE A 170 2.98 -36.78 4.04
N ARG A 171 3.81 -37.72 3.58
CA ARG A 171 5.14 -38.00 4.15
C ARG A 171 6.06 -36.77 4.19
N GLU A 172 5.84 -35.79 3.29
CA GLU A 172 6.61 -34.56 3.20
C GLU A 172 6.07 -33.45 4.12
N SER A 173 4.86 -33.55 4.64
CA SER A 173 4.15 -32.46 5.32
C SER A 173 4.92 -31.89 6.51
N ARG A 174 5.53 -32.74 7.33
CA ARG A 174 6.36 -32.26 8.44
C ARG A 174 7.52 -31.41 7.95
N ARG A 175 8.24 -31.89 6.94
CA ARG A 175 9.37 -31.18 6.34
C ARG A 175 8.92 -29.85 5.71
N TRP A 176 7.80 -29.84 4.97
CA TRP A 176 7.26 -28.63 4.35
C TRP A 176 6.83 -27.60 5.41
N ARG A 177 6.14 -28.04 6.46
CA ARG A 177 5.76 -27.17 7.57
C ARG A 177 6.96 -26.53 8.25
N ASP A 178 7.95 -27.34 8.63
CA ASP A 178 9.13 -26.86 9.33
C ASP A 178 9.97 -25.92 8.45
N MET A 179 10.03 -26.18 7.15
CA MET A 179 10.67 -25.30 6.17
C MET A 179 9.88 -23.98 6.03
N ALA A 180 8.57 -24.04 5.83
CA ALA A 180 7.71 -22.89 5.66
C ALA A 180 7.77 -21.93 6.86
N VAL A 181 7.70 -22.47 8.08
CA VAL A 181 7.82 -21.66 9.30
C VAL A 181 9.17 -20.95 9.35
N ARG A 182 10.29 -21.67 9.08
CA ARG A 182 11.62 -21.03 9.06
C ARG A 182 11.72 -19.93 8.01
N VAL A 183 11.21 -20.17 6.81
CA VAL A 183 11.24 -19.18 5.72
C VAL A 183 10.38 -17.97 6.09
N LEU A 184 9.14 -18.16 6.52
CA LEU A 184 8.24 -17.06 6.90
C LEU A 184 8.82 -16.21 8.03
N VAL A 185 9.46 -16.82 9.04
CA VAL A 185 10.10 -16.07 10.13
C VAL A 185 11.31 -15.27 9.62
N ALA A 186 12.21 -15.92 8.87
CA ALA A 186 13.41 -15.24 8.36
C ALA A 186 13.06 -14.11 7.38
N GLU A 187 12.06 -14.32 6.52
CA GLU A 187 11.60 -13.30 5.58
C GLU A 187 10.84 -12.16 6.28
N CYS A 188 10.12 -12.43 7.36
CA CYS A 188 9.50 -11.39 8.19
C CYS A 188 10.55 -10.42 8.73
N GLU A 189 11.65 -10.93 9.25
CA GLU A 189 12.75 -10.11 9.76
C GLU A 189 13.47 -9.34 8.64
N ARG A 190 13.60 -9.94 7.46
CA ARG A 190 14.36 -9.38 6.34
C ARG A 190 13.53 -8.38 5.50
N GLN A 191 12.25 -8.69 5.21
CA GLN A 191 11.41 -7.89 4.31
C GLN A 191 10.63 -6.79 5.02
N VAL A 192 10.43 -6.89 6.33
CA VAL A 192 9.69 -5.91 7.12
C VAL A 192 10.66 -5.17 8.03
N HIS A 193 10.81 -3.88 7.80
CA HIS A 193 11.64 -3.01 8.64
C HIS A 193 11.14 -2.98 10.10
N GLU A 194 11.99 -2.51 11.01
CA GLU A 194 11.64 -2.45 12.44
C GLU A 194 10.43 -1.56 12.74
N ASP A 195 10.18 -0.58 11.93
CA ASP A 195 9.04 0.33 12.01
C ASP A 195 7.78 -0.17 11.29
N GLY A 196 7.83 -1.37 10.67
CA GLY A 196 6.70 -2.04 10.05
C GLY A 196 6.54 -1.77 8.55
N VAL A 197 7.40 -0.99 7.93
CA VAL A 197 7.34 -0.76 6.47
C VAL A 197 7.91 -1.95 5.71
N HIS A 198 7.23 -2.37 4.66
CA HIS A 198 7.75 -3.41 3.77
C HIS A 198 8.84 -2.85 2.86
N PHE A 199 9.92 -3.58 2.67
CA PHE A 199 11.15 -3.14 1.99
C PHE A 199 10.99 -2.84 0.48
N GLU A 200 9.89 -3.26 -0.15
CA GLU A 200 9.62 -2.98 -1.57
C GLU A 200 9.00 -1.60 -1.81
N GLN A 201 8.76 -0.81 -0.75
CA GLN A 201 8.30 0.58 -0.85
C GLN A 201 7.01 0.72 -1.69
N SER A 202 6.04 -0.16 -1.44
CA SER A 202 4.76 -0.16 -2.14
C SER A 202 3.62 -0.51 -1.19
N THR A 203 2.54 0.26 -1.24
CA THR A 203 1.33 0.00 -0.43
C THR A 203 0.67 -1.34 -0.81
N CYS A 204 0.68 -1.69 -2.10
CA CYS A 204 0.14 -2.96 -2.58
C CYS A 204 0.90 -4.15 -1.97
N PHE A 205 2.24 -4.11 -2.01
CA PHE A 205 3.08 -5.17 -1.45
C PHE A 205 3.10 -5.16 0.09
N GLN A 206 2.93 -4.00 0.73
CA GLN A 206 2.66 -3.90 2.16
C GLN A 206 1.42 -4.73 2.54
N PHE A 207 0.30 -4.54 1.82
CA PHE A 207 -0.94 -5.28 2.06
C PHE A 207 -0.79 -6.77 1.76
N TYR A 208 -0.09 -7.11 0.70
CA TYR A 208 0.17 -8.50 0.34
C TYR A 208 0.93 -9.24 1.46
N CYS A 209 1.94 -8.58 2.02
CA CYS A 209 2.70 -9.08 3.16
C CYS A 209 1.85 -9.18 4.43
N VAL A 210 1.01 -8.17 4.73
CA VAL A 210 0.04 -8.20 5.85
C VAL A 210 -0.88 -9.41 5.72
N ASP A 211 -1.44 -9.66 4.53
CA ASP A 211 -2.35 -10.79 4.29
C ASP A 211 -1.64 -12.13 4.52
N VAL A 212 -0.40 -12.29 4.04
CA VAL A 212 0.41 -13.50 4.26
C VAL A 212 0.56 -13.78 5.76
N TYR A 213 0.96 -12.78 6.54
CA TYR A 213 1.20 -12.99 7.97
C TYR A 213 -0.07 -13.09 8.81
N LEU A 214 -1.17 -12.44 8.42
CA LEU A 214 -2.49 -12.67 9.02
C LEU A 214 -2.92 -14.13 8.84
N HIS A 215 -2.87 -14.65 7.61
CA HIS A 215 -3.22 -16.02 7.32
C HIS A 215 -2.30 -17.02 8.04
N PHE A 216 -1.00 -16.76 8.06
CA PHE A 216 -0.03 -17.59 8.76
C PHE A 216 -0.33 -17.68 10.26
N LEU A 217 -0.50 -16.54 10.95
CA LEU A 217 -0.75 -16.51 12.39
C LEU A 217 -2.09 -17.13 12.77
N VAL A 218 -3.15 -16.86 11.99
CA VAL A 218 -4.48 -17.45 12.26
C VAL A 218 -4.41 -18.97 12.15
N LEU A 219 -3.82 -19.48 11.06
CA LEU A 219 -3.74 -20.92 10.82
C LEU A 219 -2.79 -21.62 11.81
N ALA A 220 -1.67 -21.00 12.16
CA ALA A 220 -0.73 -21.51 13.15
C ALA A 220 -1.39 -21.58 14.55
N THR A 221 -2.08 -20.51 14.97
CA THR A 221 -2.79 -20.47 16.25
C THR A 221 -3.83 -21.58 16.33
N ARG A 222 -4.63 -21.77 15.26
CA ARG A 222 -5.64 -22.82 15.21
C ARG A 222 -5.06 -24.22 15.35
N ASN A 223 -3.89 -24.46 14.80
CA ASN A 223 -3.22 -25.76 14.83
C ASN A 223 -2.19 -25.91 15.96
N ARG A 224 -2.14 -24.96 16.90
CA ARG A 224 -1.20 -24.96 18.03
C ARG A 224 0.27 -25.08 17.59
N ILE A 225 0.59 -24.45 16.47
CA ILE A 225 1.95 -24.37 15.93
C ILE A 225 2.60 -23.12 16.52
N GLU A 226 3.72 -23.30 17.20
CA GLU A 226 4.47 -22.18 17.78
C GLU A 226 5.09 -21.32 16.67
N VAL A 227 4.90 -20.01 16.79
CA VAL A 227 5.49 -18.99 15.91
C VAL A 227 6.25 -18.00 16.79
N PRO A 228 7.50 -17.66 16.47
CA PRO A 228 8.28 -16.68 17.23
C PRO A 228 7.55 -15.33 17.36
N PRO A 229 7.65 -14.68 18.54
CA PRO A 229 6.93 -13.42 18.85
C PRO A 229 7.18 -12.32 17.80
N ILE A 230 8.37 -12.28 17.22
CA ILE A 230 8.77 -11.28 16.21
C ILE A 230 7.78 -11.18 15.04
N VAL A 231 7.19 -12.29 14.59
CA VAL A 231 6.20 -12.27 13.50
C VAL A 231 4.95 -11.51 13.93
N ARG A 232 4.48 -11.76 15.15
CA ARG A 232 3.31 -11.07 15.71
C ARG A 232 3.57 -9.57 15.91
N GLU A 233 4.75 -9.23 16.37
CA GLU A 233 5.19 -7.85 16.59
C GLU A 233 5.31 -7.11 15.25
N ARG A 234 5.99 -7.72 14.26
CA ARG A 234 6.17 -7.10 12.94
C ARG A 234 4.83 -6.88 12.24
N LEU A 235 3.92 -7.85 12.28
CA LEU A 235 2.58 -7.68 11.70
C LEU A 235 1.80 -6.53 12.34
N GLN A 236 1.86 -6.36 13.66
CA GLN A 236 1.23 -5.22 14.31
C GLN A 236 1.86 -3.89 13.86
N ARG A 237 3.19 -3.81 13.78
CA ARG A 237 3.88 -2.62 13.27
C ARG A 237 3.57 -2.32 11.81
N MET A 238 3.41 -3.35 10.96
CA MET A 238 2.96 -3.18 9.57
C MET A 238 1.59 -2.50 9.52
N LEU A 239 0.66 -2.91 10.37
CA LEU A 239 -0.67 -2.33 10.47
C LEU A 239 -0.64 -0.92 11.10
N GLU A 240 0.25 -0.67 12.06
CA GLU A 240 0.47 0.68 12.60
C GLU A 240 1.00 1.66 11.53
N PHE A 241 1.88 1.19 10.65
CA PHE A 241 2.30 1.99 9.48
C PHE A 241 1.11 2.28 8.56
N VAL A 242 0.33 1.25 8.18
CA VAL A 242 -0.88 1.44 7.36
C VAL A 242 -1.87 2.41 8.02
N LEU A 243 -2.04 2.33 9.35
CA LEU A 243 -2.89 3.25 10.11
C LEU A 243 -2.39 4.70 10.05
N ALA A 244 -1.08 4.90 10.12
CA ALA A 244 -0.48 6.23 10.06
C ALA A 244 -0.62 6.87 8.67
N ILE A 245 -0.35 6.12 7.59
CA ILE A 245 -0.45 6.64 6.21
C ILE A 245 -1.88 6.80 5.74
N ARG A 246 -2.84 6.12 6.36
CA ARG A 246 -4.26 6.21 6.01
C ARG A 246 -4.75 7.65 6.09
N THR A 247 -5.34 8.16 5.03
CA THR A 247 -5.95 9.48 4.97
C THR A 247 -7.15 9.59 5.93
N PRO A 248 -7.55 10.79 6.34
CA PRO A 248 -8.62 10.94 7.34
C PRO A 248 -9.99 10.42 6.89
N ASP A 249 -10.26 10.35 5.57
CA ASP A 249 -11.48 9.74 5.02
C ASP A 249 -11.49 8.20 5.15
N GLY A 250 -10.35 7.60 5.43
CA GLY A 250 -10.18 6.16 5.64
C GLY A 250 -9.57 5.41 4.48
N THR A 251 -9.22 6.06 3.38
CA THR A 251 -8.48 5.46 2.27
C THR A 251 -7.00 5.34 2.60
N VAL A 252 -6.30 4.45 1.92
CA VAL A 252 -4.84 4.33 2.05
C VAL A 252 -4.23 4.83 0.74
N PRO A 253 -3.26 5.75 0.78
CA PRO A 253 -2.65 6.30 -0.42
C PRO A 253 -1.88 5.23 -1.19
N SER A 254 -1.83 5.37 -2.51
CA SER A 254 -0.90 4.61 -3.34
C SER A 254 0.53 5.07 -3.05
N ILE A 255 1.46 4.14 -3.00
CA ILE A 255 2.90 4.37 -2.93
C ILE A 255 3.52 3.28 -3.79
N GLY A 256 4.41 3.66 -4.72
CA GLY A 256 5.07 2.73 -5.61
C GLY A 256 4.10 1.93 -6.49
N ASP A 257 4.52 0.76 -6.93
CA ASP A 257 3.70 -0.07 -7.80
C ASP A 257 2.45 -0.61 -7.10
N SER A 258 1.30 -0.51 -7.81
CA SER A 258 0.04 -1.11 -7.42
C SER A 258 -0.55 -1.88 -8.61
N ASP A 259 -0.29 -3.17 -8.68
CA ASP A 259 -0.68 -4.03 -9.81
C ASP A 259 -2.00 -4.79 -9.59
N GLY A 260 -2.74 -4.43 -8.55
CA GLY A 260 -3.99 -5.10 -8.19
C GLY A 260 -3.78 -6.48 -7.55
N GLY A 261 -2.55 -6.83 -7.18
CA GLY A 261 -2.23 -8.10 -6.53
C GLY A 261 -2.85 -8.22 -5.15
N SER A 262 -3.59 -9.32 -4.91
CA SER A 262 -4.09 -9.72 -3.59
C SER A 262 -3.72 -11.17 -3.33
N LEU A 263 -3.55 -11.55 -2.06
CA LEU A 263 -3.27 -12.94 -1.70
C LEU A 263 -4.46 -13.84 -2.08
N LEU A 264 -5.64 -13.49 -1.59
CA LEU A 264 -6.92 -14.09 -1.94
C LEU A 264 -8.02 -13.02 -1.86
N PRO A 265 -8.95 -12.96 -2.82
CA PRO A 265 -10.05 -12.00 -2.81
C PRO A 265 -11.16 -12.47 -1.85
N LEU A 266 -10.95 -12.26 -0.55
CA LEU A 266 -11.95 -12.64 0.48
C LEU A 266 -13.20 -11.75 0.41
N THR A 267 -13.10 -10.56 -0.18
CA THR A 267 -14.20 -9.60 -0.35
C THR A 267 -14.07 -8.85 -1.66
N SER A 268 -15.11 -8.09 -2.02
CA SER A 268 -15.16 -7.22 -3.20
C SER A 268 -14.61 -5.82 -2.94
N ARG A 269 -13.98 -5.57 -1.78
CA ARG A 269 -13.42 -4.27 -1.45
C ARG A 269 -12.30 -3.87 -2.41
N PRO A 270 -12.15 -2.57 -2.71
CA PRO A 270 -10.97 -2.08 -3.42
C PRO A 270 -9.67 -2.49 -2.72
N LEU A 271 -8.60 -2.69 -3.50
CA LEU A 271 -7.31 -3.16 -2.99
C LEU A 271 -6.77 -2.30 -1.84
N LEU A 272 -6.87 -0.96 -1.97
CA LEU A 272 -6.37 0.00 -0.99
C LEU A 272 -7.35 0.25 0.18
N ASP A 273 -8.46 -0.49 0.26
CA ASP A 273 -9.34 -0.50 1.43
C ASP A 273 -8.79 -1.45 2.51
N ALA A 274 -8.15 -0.89 3.52
CA ALA A 274 -7.53 -1.65 4.60
C ALA A 274 -8.51 -2.12 5.69
N ARG A 275 -9.81 -1.74 5.63
CA ARG A 275 -10.77 -1.97 6.73
C ARG A 275 -10.90 -3.45 7.11
N GLY A 276 -10.92 -4.34 6.13
CA GLY A 276 -11.00 -5.78 6.38
C GLY A 276 -9.77 -6.33 7.10
N ARG A 277 -8.57 -5.86 6.73
CA ARG A 277 -7.29 -6.22 7.38
C ARG A 277 -7.24 -5.73 8.82
N PHE A 278 -7.68 -4.49 9.05
CA PHE A 278 -7.80 -3.95 10.41
C PHE A 278 -8.82 -4.72 11.24
N ALA A 279 -9.97 -5.09 10.67
CA ALA A 279 -10.98 -5.86 11.36
C ALA A 279 -10.46 -7.25 11.79
N ALA A 280 -9.81 -7.98 10.88
CA ALA A 280 -9.20 -9.26 11.18
C ALA A 280 -8.09 -9.15 12.24
N ALA A 281 -7.24 -8.13 12.12
CA ALA A 281 -6.18 -7.88 13.09
C ALA A 281 -6.72 -7.45 14.46
N ALA A 282 -7.80 -6.65 14.50
CA ALA A 282 -8.45 -6.26 15.75
C ALA A 282 -8.94 -7.49 16.52
N ALA A 283 -9.62 -8.43 15.82
CA ALA A 283 -10.07 -9.69 16.41
C ALA A 283 -8.89 -10.58 16.86
N LEU A 284 -7.80 -10.65 16.06
CA LEU A 284 -6.63 -11.50 16.35
C LEU A 284 -5.80 -10.98 17.53
N PHE A 285 -5.68 -9.65 17.67
CA PHE A 285 -4.78 -9.02 18.64
C PHE A 285 -5.50 -8.35 19.83
N GLY A 286 -6.83 -8.23 19.80
CA GLY A 286 -7.58 -7.51 20.81
C GLY A 286 -7.30 -5.99 20.79
N ARG A 287 -7.08 -5.38 19.60
CA ARG A 287 -6.65 -3.98 19.42
C ARG A 287 -7.83 -3.04 19.16
N PRO A 288 -8.19 -2.16 20.14
CA PRO A 288 -9.29 -1.18 19.99
C PRO A 288 -9.05 -0.15 18.86
N ASP A 289 -7.82 0.27 18.64
CA ASP A 289 -7.44 1.21 17.59
C ASP A 289 -7.55 0.58 16.19
N PHE A 290 -7.25 -0.70 16.03
CA PHE A 290 -7.52 -1.41 14.79
C PHE A 290 -9.02 -1.60 14.55
N ALA A 291 -9.81 -1.87 15.61
CA ALA A 291 -11.27 -1.92 15.50
C ALA A 291 -11.86 -0.55 15.10
N TRP A 292 -11.32 0.54 15.63
CA TRP A 292 -11.66 1.91 15.22
C TRP A 292 -11.31 2.15 13.74
N ALA A 293 -10.12 1.74 13.32
CA ALA A 293 -9.68 1.88 11.93
C ALA A 293 -10.53 1.05 10.95
N ALA A 294 -10.99 -0.12 11.37
CA ALA A 294 -11.90 -0.96 10.60
C ALA A 294 -13.27 -0.31 10.39
N GLY A 295 -13.74 0.49 11.35
CA GLY A 295 -15.06 1.12 11.32
C GLY A 295 -16.22 0.15 11.48
N GLY A 296 -15.95 -1.11 11.84
CA GLY A 296 -16.92 -2.17 12.06
C GLY A 296 -16.37 -3.54 11.68
N ALA A 297 -17.12 -4.59 12.00
CA ALA A 297 -16.77 -5.95 11.61
C ALA A 297 -16.76 -6.12 10.08
N ALA A 298 -15.96 -7.04 9.59
CA ALA A 298 -15.76 -7.27 8.16
C ALA A 298 -15.79 -8.77 7.82
N PRO A 299 -16.14 -9.12 6.56
CA PRO A 299 -16.21 -10.51 6.11
C PRO A 299 -14.91 -11.29 6.33
N GLU A 300 -13.76 -10.60 6.27
CA GLU A 300 -12.44 -11.20 6.48
C GLU A 300 -12.32 -11.90 7.82
N ILE A 301 -12.96 -11.36 8.88
CA ILE A 301 -13.02 -12.03 10.20
C ILE A 301 -13.77 -13.35 10.08
N ALA A 302 -14.93 -13.32 9.45
CA ALA A 302 -15.77 -14.53 9.29
C ALA A 302 -15.04 -15.60 8.46
N TRP A 303 -14.39 -15.22 7.36
CA TRP A 303 -13.62 -16.14 6.54
C TRP A 303 -12.44 -16.77 7.28
N LEU A 304 -11.65 -15.97 8.01
CA LEU A 304 -10.42 -16.45 8.65
C LEU A 304 -10.67 -17.09 10.01
N MET A 305 -11.56 -16.53 10.84
CA MET A 305 -11.72 -16.88 12.24
C MET A 305 -13.14 -17.32 12.62
N GLY A 306 -14.05 -17.38 11.64
CA GLY A 306 -15.42 -17.86 11.84
C GLY A 306 -16.26 -17.01 12.79
N ALA A 307 -17.31 -17.60 13.35
CA ALA A 307 -18.21 -16.94 14.29
C ALA A 307 -17.52 -16.52 15.58
N ARG A 308 -16.46 -17.23 15.99
CA ARG A 308 -15.68 -16.87 17.19
C ARG A 308 -14.97 -15.54 16.98
N GLY A 309 -14.24 -15.38 15.87
CA GLY A 309 -13.53 -14.13 15.59
C GLY A 309 -14.47 -12.91 15.51
N LEU A 310 -15.70 -13.11 15.02
CA LEU A 310 -16.72 -12.05 15.03
C LEU A 310 -17.14 -11.66 16.46
N ARG A 311 -17.34 -12.64 17.35
CA ARG A 311 -17.62 -12.34 18.77
C ARG A 311 -16.45 -11.62 19.43
N ASP A 312 -15.22 -12.11 19.23
CA ASP A 312 -14.01 -11.48 19.76
C ASP A 312 -13.88 -10.01 19.29
N PHE A 313 -14.27 -9.73 18.04
CA PHE A 313 -14.33 -8.37 17.51
C PHE A 313 -15.46 -7.52 18.10
N ASP A 314 -16.68 -8.09 18.21
CA ASP A 314 -17.87 -7.38 18.69
C ASP A 314 -17.76 -7.02 20.21
N GLU A 315 -16.92 -7.72 20.96
CA GLU A 315 -16.58 -7.41 22.36
C GLU A 315 -15.62 -6.22 22.51
N LEU A 316 -14.89 -5.85 21.43
CA LEU A 316 -13.97 -4.72 21.48
C LEU A 316 -14.74 -3.39 21.54
N ARG A 317 -14.17 -2.44 22.26
CA ARG A 317 -14.61 -1.04 22.26
C ARG A 317 -13.70 -0.22 21.35
N PRO A 318 -14.11 0.11 20.12
CA PRO A 318 -13.29 0.86 19.20
C PRO A 318 -12.87 2.21 19.78
N ALA A 319 -11.60 2.53 19.73
CA ALA A 319 -11.04 3.79 20.22
C ALA A 319 -9.97 4.30 19.25
N ALA A 320 -9.99 5.61 18.96
CA ALA A 320 -8.94 6.23 18.17
C ALA A 320 -7.57 6.01 18.84
N PRO A 321 -6.47 5.96 18.06
CA PRO A 321 -5.14 5.85 18.61
C PRO A 321 -4.84 6.95 19.63
N THR A 322 -4.22 6.60 20.76
CA THR A 322 -3.79 7.56 21.78
C THR A 322 -2.39 8.14 21.50
N ALA A 323 -1.63 7.49 20.62
CA ALA A 323 -0.32 7.97 20.20
C ALA A 323 -0.43 9.25 19.35
N SER A 324 0.68 9.98 19.25
CA SER A 324 0.77 11.14 18.35
C SER A 324 0.29 10.76 16.95
N ALA A 325 -0.54 11.61 16.36
CA ALA A 325 -1.04 11.41 15.00
C ALA A 325 0.07 11.59 13.95
N SER A 326 1.08 12.43 14.26
CA SER A 326 2.27 12.64 13.42
C SER A 326 3.37 11.68 13.85
N ARG A 327 4.01 11.01 12.88
CA ARG A 327 5.02 9.98 13.15
C ARG A 327 5.98 9.85 11.97
N ALA A 328 7.28 9.62 12.27
CA ALA A 328 8.25 9.17 11.29
C ALA A 328 8.47 7.65 11.37
N PHE A 329 8.80 7.08 10.21
CA PHE A 329 9.19 5.69 10.00
C PHE A 329 10.58 5.67 9.37
N PRO A 330 11.65 5.91 10.17
CA PRO A 330 12.97 6.20 9.63
C PRO A 330 13.62 5.00 8.93
N SER A 331 13.30 3.76 9.34
CA SER A 331 13.82 2.55 8.68
C SER A 331 13.14 2.30 7.34
N GLY A 332 11.86 2.60 7.24
CA GLY A 332 11.08 2.49 6.01
C GLY A 332 11.12 3.75 5.14
N GLY A 333 11.50 4.89 5.71
CA GLY A 333 11.69 6.12 4.97
C GLY A 333 10.41 6.92 4.70
N TYR A 334 9.51 7.01 5.67
CA TYR A 334 8.30 7.84 5.56
C TYR A 334 8.13 8.74 6.77
N ALA A 335 7.58 9.93 6.54
CA ALA A 335 7.10 10.80 7.60
C ALA A 335 5.65 11.22 7.36
N ILE A 336 4.88 11.19 8.43
CA ILE A 336 3.45 11.51 8.42
C ILE A 336 3.20 12.69 9.34
N MET A 337 2.61 13.74 8.78
CA MET A 337 2.18 14.93 9.50
C MET A 337 0.66 14.96 9.54
N ARG A 338 0.07 15.04 10.73
CA ARG A 338 -1.39 15.06 10.91
C ARG A 338 -1.83 16.07 11.95
N SER A 339 -2.97 16.72 11.71
CA SER A 339 -3.62 17.57 12.71
C SER A 339 -4.43 16.77 13.75
N GLY A 340 -4.74 15.50 13.47
CA GLY A 340 -5.54 14.64 14.35
C GLY A 340 -5.96 13.34 13.67
N TRP A 341 -6.78 12.56 14.39
CA TRP A 341 -7.33 11.30 13.90
C TRP A 341 -8.76 11.40 13.37
N ASP A 342 -9.42 12.56 13.51
CA ASP A 342 -10.78 12.78 13.03
C ASP A 342 -10.87 12.84 11.50
N ARG A 343 -12.09 12.68 10.98
CA ARG A 343 -12.32 12.66 9.52
C ARG A 343 -12.07 13.99 8.83
N GLY A 344 -12.06 15.09 9.55
CA GLY A 344 -11.78 16.42 9.03
C GLY A 344 -10.33 16.84 9.19
N ALA A 345 -9.45 15.96 9.67
CA ALA A 345 -8.05 16.27 9.89
C ALA A 345 -7.32 16.59 8.58
N HIS A 346 -6.19 17.26 8.73
CA HIS A 346 -5.19 17.41 7.67
C HIS A 346 -4.18 16.28 7.76
N HIS A 347 -3.65 15.88 6.62
CA HIS A 347 -2.67 14.80 6.51
C HIS A 347 -1.67 15.10 5.40
N MET A 348 -0.39 14.85 5.65
CA MET A 348 0.65 14.84 4.63
C MET A 348 1.58 13.65 4.85
N LEU A 349 1.84 12.93 3.78
CA LEU A 349 2.90 11.92 3.71
C LEU A 349 4.07 12.51 2.95
N VAL A 350 5.28 12.35 3.48
CA VAL A 350 6.54 12.75 2.84
C VAL A 350 7.37 11.49 2.64
N ASP A 351 7.79 11.22 1.41
CA ASP A 351 8.70 10.12 1.09
C ASP A 351 10.15 10.54 1.33
N VAL A 352 10.82 9.86 2.25
CA VAL A 352 12.24 10.03 2.57
C VAL A 352 12.95 8.66 2.54
N GLY A 353 12.35 7.71 1.82
CA GLY A 353 12.75 6.31 1.74
C GLY A 353 13.70 5.97 0.61
N PRO A 354 14.16 4.73 0.59
CA PRO A 354 14.94 4.20 -0.53
C PRO A 354 14.05 3.97 -1.75
N LEU A 355 14.69 3.82 -2.91
CA LEU A 355 14.04 3.61 -4.21
C LEU A 355 13.33 2.24 -4.37
N GLY A 356 12.71 1.67 -3.39
CA GLY A 356 12.06 0.35 -3.50
C GLY A 356 12.95 -0.81 -3.06
N CYS A 357 12.69 -2.04 -3.55
CA CYS A 357 13.36 -3.25 -3.11
C CYS A 357 14.89 -3.09 -3.04
N PRO A 358 15.55 -3.39 -1.90
CA PRO A 358 17.01 -3.20 -1.74
C PRO A 358 17.87 -3.97 -2.74
N VAL A 359 17.36 -5.08 -3.30
CA VAL A 359 18.10 -5.92 -4.26
C VAL A 359 17.97 -5.42 -5.69
N SER A 360 16.77 -5.05 -6.13
CA SER A 360 16.46 -4.71 -7.53
C SER A 360 15.97 -3.29 -7.75
N GLY A 361 15.52 -2.58 -6.69
CA GLY A 361 14.74 -1.36 -6.80
C GLY A 361 13.31 -1.61 -7.29
N ALA A 362 12.91 -2.89 -7.45
CA ALA A 362 11.58 -3.25 -7.92
C ALA A 362 10.51 -2.61 -7.05
N HIS A 363 9.41 -2.26 -7.71
CA HIS A 363 8.19 -1.69 -7.16
C HIS A 363 8.29 -0.27 -6.58
N GLY A 364 9.48 0.30 -6.40
CA GLY A 364 9.66 1.71 -6.07
C GLY A 364 9.56 2.61 -7.31
N HIS A 365 9.30 3.89 -7.07
CA HIS A 365 9.27 4.96 -8.06
C HIS A 365 10.42 5.96 -7.84
N ALA A 366 10.73 6.79 -8.83
CA ALA A 366 11.71 7.86 -8.72
C ALA A 366 11.05 9.12 -8.12
N ASP A 367 10.55 9.01 -6.90
CA ASP A 367 9.66 9.94 -6.20
C ASP A 367 10.23 10.45 -4.88
N LEU A 368 11.56 10.41 -4.75
CA LEU A 368 12.26 10.85 -3.54
C LEU A 368 11.88 12.28 -3.17
N LEU A 369 11.57 12.49 -1.89
CA LEU A 369 11.06 13.72 -1.30
C LEU A 369 9.71 14.18 -1.89
N SER A 370 8.95 13.29 -2.52
CA SER A 370 7.58 13.60 -2.92
C SER A 370 6.66 13.78 -1.71
N ILE A 371 5.55 14.49 -1.94
CA ILE A 371 4.51 14.68 -0.94
C ILE A 371 3.16 14.23 -1.47
N GLN A 372 2.35 13.68 -0.57
CA GLN A 372 0.92 13.45 -0.78
C GLN A 372 0.16 14.14 0.34
N CYS A 373 -0.98 14.75 0.05
CA CYS A 373 -1.65 15.64 0.99
C CYS A 373 -3.17 15.45 0.96
N ALA A 374 -3.79 15.43 2.13
CA ALA A 374 -5.24 15.52 2.31
C ALA A 374 -5.59 16.70 3.22
N ILE A 375 -6.65 17.45 2.84
CA ILE A 375 -7.16 18.58 3.60
C ILE A 375 -8.62 18.32 3.97
N PHE A 376 -9.00 18.58 5.21
CA PHE A 376 -10.36 18.37 5.71
C PHE A 376 -10.92 16.97 5.37
N GLY A 377 -10.04 15.99 5.27
CA GLY A 377 -10.37 14.62 4.90
C GLY A 377 -10.35 14.31 3.40
N ASP A 378 -10.21 15.29 2.53
CA ASP A 378 -10.17 15.09 1.08
C ASP A 378 -8.71 14.92 0.60
N ALA A 379 -8.42 13.85 -0.13
CA ALA A 379 -7.15 13.71 -0.83
C ALA A 379 -7.05 14.76 -1.94
N VAL A 380 -5.96 15.53 -1.97
CA VAL A 380 -5.75 16.63 -2.92
C VAL A 380 -4.50 16.41 -3.75
N ILE A 381 -3.34 16.29 -3.12
CA ILE A 381 -2.08 15.94 -3.77
C ILE A 381 -1.88 14.45 -3.58
N VAL A 382 -1.70 13.71 -4.69
CA VAL A 382 -1.71 12.25 -4.70
C VAL A 382 -0.53 11.68 -5.47
N ASP A 383 -0.24 10.40 -5.24
CA ASP A 383 0.59 9.60 -6.12
C ASP A 383 -0.14 9.31 -7.43
N PRO A 384 0.55 9.26 -8.58
CA PRO A 384 -0.09 8.97 -9.86
C PRO A 384 -0.56 7.51 -9.99
N GLY A 385 -0.08 6.59 -9.15
CA GLY A 385 -0.40 5.16 -9.20
C GLY A 385 0.38 4.41 -10.27
N THR A 386 -0.14 3.23 -10.67
CA THR A 386 0.50 2.34 -11.66
C THR A 386 -0.51 1.88 -12.67
N HIS A 387 -0.28 2.20 -13.95
CA HIS A 387 -1.20 1.84 -15.02
C HIS A 387 -0.94 0.43 -15.58
N CYS A 388 0.29 0.13 -15.99
CA CYS A 388 0.61 -1.17 -16.61
C CYS A 388 2.11 -1.46 -16.58
N TYR A 389 2.45 -2.73 -16.85
CA TYR A 389 3.85 -3.19 -16.97
C TYR A 389 4.27 -3.48 -18.42
N ARG A 390 3.31 -3.57 -19.37
CA ARG A 390 3.58 -4.01 -20.75
C ARG A 390 3.94 -2.88 -21.70
N ASP A 391 3.32 -1.71 -21.54
CA ASP A 391 3.64 -0.52 -22.34
C ASP A 391 4.72 0.28 -21.60
N SER A 392 5.95 0.23 -22.10
CA SER A 392 7.11 0.87 -21.48
C SER A 392 6.93 2.38 -21.33
N ARG A 393 6.28 3.05 -22.30
CA ARG A 393 6.06 4.50 -22.28
C ARG A 393 5.20 4.92 -21.08
N TRP A 394 4.08 4.22 -20.83
CA TRP A 394 3.23 4.47 -19.67
C TRP A 394 3.89 3.98 -18.38
N ARG A 395 4.55 2.81 -18.43
CA ARG A 395 5.28 2.27 -17.30
C ARG A 395 6.35 3.25 -16.80
N ASP A 396 7.17 3.76 -17.69
CA ASP A 396 8.27 4.65 -17.35
C ASP A 396 7.77 6.04 -16.94
N PHE A 397 6.65 6.53 -17.49
CA PHE A 397 6.01 7.75 -17.02
C PHE A 397 5.56 7.64 -15.57
N PHE A 398 4.73 6.63 -15.24
CA PHE A 398 4.12 6.52 -13.91
C PHE A 398 5.14 6.34 -12.78
N ARG A 399 6.30 5.77 -13.05
CA ARG A 399 7.39 5.62 -12.07
C ARG A 399 8.46 6.69 -12.15
N SER A 400 8.35 7.67 -13.06
CA SER A 400 9.33 8.76 -13.22
C SER A 400 9.09 9.88 -12.21
N THR A 401 10.13 10.68 -11.95
CA THR A 401 10.02 11.86 -11.10
C THR A 401 8.99 12.86 -11.62
N ALA A 402 8.86 12.98 -12.94
CA ALA A 402 7.94 13.92 -13.59
C ALA A 402 6.45 13.65 -13.30
N ALA A 403 6.09 12.46 -12.85
CA ALA A 403 4.72 12.12 -12.47
C ALA A 403 4.39 12.43 -11.00
N HIS A 404 5.38 12.75 -10.17
CA HIS A 404 5.25 12.89 -8.71
C HIS A 404 5.36 14.33 -8.24
N SER A 405 4.91 14.59 -7.00
CA SER A 405 4.87 15.93 -6.39
C SER A 405 6.19 16.26 -5.72
N THR A 406 7.22 16.47 -6.55
CA THR A 406 8.59 16.80 -6.13
C THR A 406 9.27 17.71 -7.15
N VAL A 407 10.57 17.96 -7.00
CA VAL A 407 11.38 18.80 -7.89
C VAL A 407 11.98 17.94 -9.00
N VAL A 408 11.89 18.44 -10.24
CA VAL A 408 12.57 17.90 -11.43
C VAL A 408 13.64 18.91 -11.86
N VAL A 409 14.86 18.45 -12.15
CA VAL A 409 15.98 19.27 -12.60
C VAL A 409 16.35 18.88 -14.03
N ASP A 410 16.47 19.86 -14.93
CA ASP A 410 16.84 19.70 -16.34
C ASP A 410 15.98 18.70 -17.11
N GLY A 411 14.72 18.53 -16.69
CA GLY A 411 13.76 17.62 -17.33
C GLY A 411 14.09 16.14 -17.17
N VAL A 412 15.06 15.76 -16.31
CA VAL A 412 15.45 14.35 -16.12
C VAL A 412 14.86 13.77 -14.83
N SER A 413 14.72 12.46 -14.80
CA SER A 413 14.30 11.73 -13.61
C SER A 413 15.46 11.61 -12.61
N GLN A 414 15.14 11.55 -11.30
CA GLN A 414 16.13 11.32 -10.23
C GLN A 414 16.95 10.04 -10.47
N VAL A 415 16.37 9.10 -11.17
CA VAL A 415 16.99 7.85 -11.59
C VAL A 415 16.31 7.33 -12.86
N GLU A 416 17.10 6.74 -13.77
CA GLU A 416 16.59 6.23 -15.04
C GLU A 416 16.18 4.77 -14.92
N PRO A 417 15.04 4.38 -15.55
CA PRO A 417 14.59 2.99 -15.60
C PRO A 417 15.57 2.08 -16.31
N SER A 418 15.66 0.82 -15.85
CA SER A 418 16.40 -0.26 -16.50
C SER A 418 15.52 -1.51 -16.59
N GLY A 419 14.80 -1.66 -17.67
CA GLY A 419 13.76 -2.69 -17.82
C GLY A 419 12.51 -2.40 -16.98
N VAL A 420 11.60 -3.37 -16.87
CA VAL A 420 10.27 -3.19 -16.26
C VAL A 420 10.33 -2.89 -14.77
N PHE A 421 11.27 -3.51 -14.04
CA PHE A 421 11.37 -3.43 -12.57
C PHE A 421 12.73 -2.93 -12.08
N GLY A 422 13.68 -2.67 -12.96
CA GLY A 422 15.01 -2.25 -12.57
C GLY A 422 15.24 -0.76 -12.73
N TRP A 423 16.35 -0.30 -12.17
CA TRP A 423 16.87 1.05 -12.22
C TRP A 423 18.37 1.01 -12.50
N ASN A 424 18.90 2.01 -13.22
CA ASN A 424 20.31 2.07 -13.59
C ASN A 424 21.24 2.36 -12.40
N ARG A 425 20.72 2.96 -11.34
CA ARG A 425 21.43 3.24 -10.08
C ARG A 425 20.44 3.35 -8.92
N ARG A 426 20.95 3.55 -7.70
CA ARG A 426 20.17 3.84 -6.51
C ARG A 426 20.65 5.12 -5.87
N PRO A 427 19.87 6.20 -5.88
CA PRO A 427 20.18 7.40 -5.18
C PRO A 427 20.15 7.14 -3.67
N ARG A 428 20.95 7.92 -2.94
CA ARG A 428 20.93 7.93 -1.48
C ARG A 428 19.95 8.97 -1.01
N VAL A 429 19.12 8.58 -0.06
CA VAL A 429 18.26 9.49 0.69
C VAL A 429 18.75 9.53 2.12
N ARG A 430 18.69 10.70 2.72
CA ARG A 430 19.08 10.91 4.11
C ARG A 430 18.02 11.72 4.82
N LEU A 431 17.34 11.11 5.78
CA LEU A 431 16.56 11.81 6.79
C LEU A 431 17.57 12.50 7.73
N ARG A 432 17.57 13.83 7.77
CA ARG A 432 18.47 14.65 8.57
C ARG A 432 17.88 14.93 9.94
N GLU A 433 16.59 15.29 9.97
CA GLU A 433 15.91 15.66 11.19
C GLU A 433 14.40 15.38 11.08
N TRP A 434 13.82 14.98 12.19
CA TRP A 434 12.38 14.89 12.39
C TRP A 434 12.05 15.28 13.82
N HIS A 435 11.08 16.16 13.99
CA HIS A 435 10.45 16.37 15.29
C HIS A 435 8.97 16.72 15.12
N SER A 436 8.19 16.42 16.14
CA SER A 436 6.76 16.67 16.19
C SER A 436 6.38 17.14 17.60
N THR A 437 5.67 18.25 17.65
CA THR A 437 5.11 18.84 18.86
C THR A 437 3.58 18.97 18.71
N ALA A 438 2.93 19.53 19.72
CA ALA A 438 1.50 19.85 19.63
C ALA A 438 1.20 20.89 18.54
N ASP A 439 2.13 21.84 18.31
CA ASP A 439 1.94 22.98 17.42
C ASP A 439 2.60 22.84 16.05
N VAL A 440 3.70 22.09 15.95
CA VAL A 440 4.54 22.03 14.74
C VAL A 440 5.08 20.62 14.52
N ASP A 441 5.02 20.15 13.26
CA ASP A 441 5.85 19.07 12.77
C ASP A 441 6.91 19.63 11.83
N PHE A 442 8.10 19.04 11.86
CA PHE A 442 9.22 19.39 11.03
C PHE A 442 9.93 18.16 10.50
N ILE A 443 10.24 18.17 9.21
CA ILE A 443 11.12 17.18 8.59
C ILE A 443 12.16 17.87 7.72
N ASP A 444 13.37 17.33 7.73
CA ASP A 444 14.49 17.71 6.88
C ASP A 444 15.11 16.47 6.28
N ALA A 445 15.13 16.40 4.95
CA ALA A 445 15.73 15.29 4.22
C ALA A 445 16.37 15.75 2.92
N GLU A 446 17.34 14.97 2.42
CA GLU A 446 18.07 15.25 1.18
C GLU A 446 18.31 13.99 0.37
N HIS A 447 18.51 14.13 -0.95
CA HIS A 447 18.92 13.05 -1.83
C HIS A 447 19.94 13.50 -2.88
N ASP A 448 20.71 12.54 -3.39
CA ASP A 448 21.70 12.71 -4.46
C ASP A 448 21.19 12.23 -5.84
N GLY A 449 19.85 12.24 -6.04
CA GLY A 449 19.18 11.78 -7.26
C GLY A 449 19.72 12.42 -8.53
N TYR A 450 20.19 13.63 -8.47
CA TYR A 450 20.74 14.39 -9.59
C TYR A 450 22.29 14.47 -9.61
N ALA A 451 22.98 13.59 -8.88
CA ALA A 451 24.44 13.57 -8.83
C ALA A 451 25.11 13.17 -10.16
N THR A 452 24.35 12.60 -11.11
CA THR A 452 24.84 12.20 -12.43
C THR A 452 24.69 13.25 -13.51
N LEU A 453 24.08 14.40 -13.20
CA LEU A 453 24.04 15.52 -14.13
C LEU A 453 25.47 16.02 -14.43
N PRO A 454 25.71 16.61 -15.63
CA PRO A 454 27.00 17.23 -15.94
C PRO A 454 27.45 18.26 -14.90
N GLN A 455 26.48 18.96 -14.31
CA GLN A 455 26.64 19.80 -13.13
C GLN A 455 25.79 19.17 -12.02
N PRO A 456 26.41 18.42 -11.08
CA PRO A 456 25.70 17.66 -10.06
C PRO A 456 24.87 18.55 -9.14
N VAL A 457 23.65 18.08 -8.81
CA VAL A 457 22.73 18.76 -7.91
C VAL A 457 22.33 17.85 -6.77
N THR A 458 22.33 18.39 -5.55
CA THR A 458 21.72 17.79 -4.36
C THR A 458 20.43 18.53 -4.06
N HIS A 459 19.34 17.79 -3.92
CA HIS A 459 18.05 18.33 -3.51
C HIS A 459 17.82 18.03 -2.03
N ARG A 460 17.55 19.07 -1.25
CA ARG A 460 17.12 18.99 0.16
C ARG A 460 15.74 19.60 0.28
N ARG A 461 14.82 18.86 0.90
CA ARG A 461 13.47 19.34 1.20
C ARG A 461 13.23 19.36 2.70
N ARG A 462 12.70 20.48 3.18
CA ARG A 462 12.15 20.60 4.53
C ARG A 462 10.67 20.84 4.42
N VAL A 463 9.89 20.14 5.24
CA VAL A 463 8.46 20.41 5.36
C VAL A 463 8.16 20.80 6.80
N ILE A 464 7.45 21.88 6.96
CA ILE A 464 6.99 22.42 8.23
C ILE A 464 5.48 22.37 8.21
N PHE A 465 4.86 21.69 9.16
CA PHE A 465 3.42 21.69 9.34
C PHE A 465 3.06 22.49 10.58
N ILE A 466 2.44 23.64 10.39
CA ILE A 466 1.88 24.45 11.47
C ILE A 466 0.50 23.89 11.77
N LYS A 467 0.32 23.32 12.95
CA LYS A 467 -0.96 22.76 13.40
C LYS A 467 -1.87 23.87 13.92
N ALA A 468 -3.18 23.69 13.76
CA ALA A 468 -4.14 24.60 14.38
C ALA A 468 -4.10 24.42 15.90
N SER A 469 -3.63 25.41 16.62
CA SER A 469 -3.48 25.34 18.08
C SER A 469 -4.75 25.71 18.83
N ASP A 470 -5.74 26.34 18.16
CA ASP A 470 -7.01 26.69 18.76
C ASP A 470 -8.09 26.82 17.67
N ALA A 471 -8.95 25.80 17.57
CA ALA A 471 -10.08 25.80 16.65
C ALA A 471 -11.07 26.95 16.94
N ALA A 472 -11.12 27.45 18.18
CA ALA A 472 -11.98 28.56 18.58
C ALA A 472 -11.50 29.92 18.03
N GLN A 473 -10.20 30.06 17.72
CA GLN A 473 -9.61 31.29 17.18
C GLN A 473 -9.49 31.31 15.66
N GLY A 474 -10.00 30.27 14.96
CA GLY A 474 -10.04 30.23 13.49
C GLY A 474 -8.68 30.16 12.79
N THR A 475 -7.64 29.68 13.49
CA THR A 475 -6.31 29.55 12.91
C THR A 475 -6.24 28.31 12.03
N PRO A 476 -6.09 28.45 10.70
CA PRO A 476 -5.97 27.29 9.83
C PRO A 476 -4.60 26.61 10.06
N ALA A 477 -4.60 25.27 9.95
CA ALA A 477 -3.36 24.52 9.78
C ALA A 477 -2.85 24.67 8.34
N TYR A 478 -1.53 24.66 8.13
CA TYR A 478 -0.92 24.80 6.80
C TYR A 478 0.48 24.26 6.76
N TRP A 479 1.02 24.04 5.55
CA TRP A 479 2.39 23.58 5.36
C TRP A 479 3.24 24.62 4.65
N ILE A 480 4.51 24.63 5.03
CA ILE A 480 5.59 25.35 4.35
C ILE A 480 6.56 24.29 3.84
N VAL A 481 6.80 24.26 2.54
CA VAL A 481 7.78 23.39 1.89
C VAL A 481 8.96 24.24 1.45
N VAL A 482 10.16 23.88 1.87
CA VAL A 482 11.41 24.57 1.52
C VAL A 482 12.27 23.60 0.73
N ASP A 483 12.53 23.92 -0.53
CA ASP A 483 13.42 23.17 -1.41
C ASP A 483 14.71 23.92 -1.62
N ASP A 484 15.83 23.32 -1.22
CA ASP A 484 17.18 23.80 -1.47
C ASP A 484 17.84 22.94 -2.54
N LEU A 485 18.33 23.57 -3.60
CA LEU A 485 19.13 22.94 -4.64
C LEU A 485 20.56 23.41 -4.50
N SER A 486 21.46 22.50 -4.14
CA SER A 486 22.89 22.76 -3.96
C SER A 486 23.67 22.17 -5.11
N GLY A 487 24.62 22.94 -5.62
CA GLY A 487 25.44 22.59 -6.79
C GLY A 487 26.04 23.85 -7.42
N SER A 488 26.31 23.78 -8.71
CA SER A 488 26.83 24.91 -9.49
C SER A 488 26.20 24.91 -10.89
N GLY A 489 26.26 26.07 -11.56
CA GLY A 489 25.77 26.24 -12.92
C GLY A 489 24.32 26.72 -13.01
N ARG A 490 23.79 26.72 -14.22
CA ARG A 490 22.40 27.08 -14.49
C ARG A 490 21.60 25.83 -14.83
N HIS A 491 20.41 25.77 -14.25
CA HIS A 491 19.51 24.62 -14.39
C HIS A 491 18.09 25.08 -14.67
N ASP A 492 17.36 24.28 -15.42
CA ASP A 492 15.92 24.37 -15.53
C ASP A 492 15.29 23.51 -14.44
N VAL A 493 14.49 24.15 -13.58
CA VAL A 493 13.90 23.51 -12.40
C VAL A 493 12.39 23.54 -12.54
N GLU A 494 11.75 22.40 -12.33
CA GLU A 494 10.31 22.30 -12.25
C GLU A 494 9.90 21.84 -10.84
N LEU A 495 8.95 22.56 -10.23
CA LEU A 495 8.25 22.13 -9.03
C LEU A 495 6.87 21.64 -9.42
N ARG A 496 6.59 20.37 -9.17
CA ARG A 496 5.40 19.67 -9.65
C ARG A 496 4.48 19.25 -8.52
N PHE A 497 3.15 19.27 -8.79
CA PHE A 497 2.11 18.78 -7.90
C PHE A 497 1.07 18.02 -8.71
N GLN A 498 0.92 16.70 -8.47
CA GLN A 498 -0.10 15.85 -9.07
C GLN A 498 -1.36 15.85 -8.20
N PHE A 499 -2.49 16.13 -8.78
CA PHE A 499 -3.75 16.24 -8.04
C PHE A 499 -4.70 15.08 -8.35
N ALA A 500 -5.53 14.73 -7.35
CA ALA A 500 -6.79 14.03 -7.52
C ALA A 500 -7.98 15.00 -7.61
N ALA A 501 -7.76 16.30 -7.39
CA ALA A 501 -8.80 17.31 -7.34
C ALA A 501 -9.52 17.46 -8.69
N ASP A 502 -10.81 17.77 -8.64
CA ASP A 502 -11.62 17.94 -9.86
C ASP A 502 -11.17 19.12 -10.71
N THR A 503 -10.71 20.20 -10.07
CA THR A 503 -10.23 21.38 -10.77
C THR A 503 -9.00 21.98 -10.11
N VAL A 504 -8.05 22.39 -10.95
CA VAL A 504 -6.93 23.24 -10.56
C VAL A 504 -6.94 24.47 -11.45
N ALA A 505 -6.93 25.65 -10.86
CA ALA A 505 -6.95 26.93 -11.57
C ALA A 505 -5.77 27.79 -11.13
N LEU A 506 -5.17 28.50 -12.09
CA LEU A 506 -4.22 29.58 -11.80
C LEU A 506 -5.00 30.81 -11.31
N GLY A 507 -4.55 31.36 -10.19
CA GLY A 507 -5.05 32.61 -9.61
C GLY A 507 -4.17 33.82 -9.96
N PRO A 508 -4.23 34.89 -9.18
CA PRO A 508 -3.25 35.96 -9.27
C PRO A 508 -1.85 35.39 -9.04
N HIS A 509 -0.97 35.61 -10.02
CA HIS A 509 0.39 35.05 -9.99
C HIS A 509 1.12 35.37 -8.68
N PRO A 510 1.80 34.41 -8.02
CA PRO A 510 2.04 33.02 -8.44
C PRO A 510 1.07 31.97 -7.86
N TRP A 511 -0.09 32.38 -7.37
CA TRP A 511 -1.05 31.49 -6.72
C TRP A 511 -1.74 30.52 -7.68
N ALA A 512 -1.94 29.29 -7.24
CA ALA A 512 -2.84 28.31 -7.82
C ALA A 512 -3.82 27.79 -6.75
N ARG A 513 -4.98 27.33 -7.18
CA ARG A 513 -6.03 26.79 -6.32
C ARG A 513 -6.51 25.45 -6.84
N ALA A 514 -6.37 24.42 -6.03
CA ALA A 514 -7.01 23.11 -6.24
C ALA A 514 -8.33 23.07 -5.46
N LYS A 515 -9.41 22.58 -6.08
CA LYS A 515 -10.73 22.45 -5.46
C LYS A 515 -11.19 21.00 -5.51
N THR A 516 -11.60 20.46 -4.36
CA THR A 516 -12.13 19.09 -4.22
C THR A 516 -13.61 19.02 -4.57
N ALA A 517 -14.12 17.81 -4.82
CA ALA A 517 -15.55 17.57 -5.06
C ALA A 517 -16.45 18.07 -3.92
N ARG A 518 -15.96 18.06 -2.68
CA ARG A 518 -16.70 18.61 -1.50
C ARG A 518 -16.62 20.12 -1.37
N GLY A 519 -15.87 20.79 -2.26
CA GLY A 519 -15.75 22.24 -2.28
C GLY A 519 -14.62 22.81 -1.44
N HIS A 520 -13.84 21.98 -0.72
CA HIS A 520 -12.65 22.43 -0.02
C HIS A 520 -11.57 22.85 -1.02
N CYS A 521 -10.77 23.84 -0.66
CA CYS A 521 -9.70 24.33 -1.52
C CYS A 521 -8.34 24.21 -0.86
N LEU A 522 -7.31 23.98 -1.69
CA LEU A 522 -5.91 24.12 -1.32
C LEU A 522 -5.31 25.23 -2.18
N TRP A 523 -4.89 26.31 -1.54
CA TRP A 523 -4.11 27.36 -2.16
C TRP A 523 -2.63 27.02 -2.11
N ILE A 524 -1.96 27.18 -3.24
CA ILE A 524 -0.53 26.85 -3.42
C ILE A 524 0.18 28.06 -4.01
N SER A 525 1.26 28.48 -3.40
CA SER A 525 2.09 29.56 -3.94
C SER A 525 3.58 29.32 -3.64
N PRO A 526 4.43 29.28 -4.66
CA PRO A 526 5.87 29.38 -4.48
C PRO A 526 6.25 30.86 -4.28
N PHE A 527 7.29 31.09 -3.50
CA PHE A 527 7.94 32.39 -3.27
C PHE A 527 9.42 32.27 -3.65
N PRO A 528 9.74 32.28 -4.95
CA PRO A 528 11.11 32.17 -5.42
C PRO A 528 11.83 33.51 -5.45
N SER A 529 13.15 33.48 -5.49
CA SER A 529 13.99 34.65 -5.82
C SER A 529 14.15 34.91 -7.34
N ALA A 530 13.53 34.05 -8.19
CA ALA A 530 13.56 34.14 -9.63
C ALA A 530 12.15 34.15 -10.22
N PRO A 531 11.94 34.69 -11.43
CA PRO A 531 10.62 34.63 -12.09
C PRO A 531 10.13 33.20 -12.27
N ALA A 532 8.86 32.96 -11.98
CA ALA A 532 8.18 31.69 -12.16
C ALA A 532 7.27 31.70 -13.38
N GLN A 533 7.19 30.60 -14.10
CA GLN A 533 6.08 30.33 -15.02
C GLN A 533 5.21 29.23 -14.39
N ALA A 534 3.91 29.34 -14.49
CA ALA A 534 2.97 28.37 -13.97
C ALA A 534 2.09 27.80 -15.07
N ALA A 535 1.91 26.48 -15.08
CA ALA A 535 1.03 25.80 -16.02
C ALA A 535 0.25 24.69 -15.31
N VAL A 536 -0.98 24.44 -15.76
CA VAL A 536 -1.78 23.29 -15.38
C VAL A 536 -1.93 22.40 -16.59
N LYS A 537 -1.50 21.14 -16.49
CA LYS A 537 -1.57 20.12 -17.51
C LYS A 537 -2.56 19.03 -17.09
N CYS A 538 -3.37 18.53 -18.02
CA CYS A 538 -4.36 17.50 -17.69
C CYS A 538 -4.62 16.62 -18.92
N GLY A 539 -4.31 15.33 -18.82
CA GLY A 539 -4.62 14.37 -19.87
C GLY A 539 -3.78 14.52 -21.14
N GLU A 540 -2.57 15.08 -21.06
CA GLU A 540 -1.69 15.25 -22.24
C GLU A 540 -1.01 13.92 -22.59
N PRO A 541 -1.13 13.43 -23.86
CA PRO A 541 -0.57 12.16 -24.27
C PRO A 541 0.89 12.25 -24.76
N ALA A 542 1.36 13.44 -25.15
CA ALA A 542 2.74 13.65 -25.65
C ALA A 542 3.20 15.11 -25.50
N PRO A 543 4.17 15.42 -24.63
CA PRO A 543 4.68 14.50 -23.59
C PRO A 543 3.59 14.11 -22.61
N ILE A 544 3.65 12.88 -22.08
CA ILE A 544 2.64 12.40 -21.13
C ILE A 544 2.69 13.27 -19.88
N CYS A 545 1.55 13.84 -19.49
CA CYS A 545 1.44 14.68 -18.30
C CYS A 545 -0.02 14.78 -17.82
N GLY A 546 -0.22 14.86 -16.50
CA GLY A 546 -1.55 15.07 -15.95
C GLY A 546 -2.45 13.83 -16.05
N TRP A 547 -1.94 12.69 -15.61
CA TRP A 547 -2.64 11.41 -15.54
C TRP A 547 -2.47 10.75 -14.19
N ILE A 548 -3.51 10.06 -13.73
CA ILE A 548 -3.46 9.12 -12.61
C ILE A 548 -3.99 7.75 -13.06
N ALA A 549 -3.54 6.71 -12.36
CA ALA A 549 -4.05 5.35 -12.47
C ALA A 549 -4.75 4.96 -11.16
N PRO A 550 -6.06 5.22 -11.01
CA PRO A 550 -6.79 4.88 -9.79
C PRO A 550 -6.77 3.39 -9.48
N ASP A 551 -6.69 2.56 -10.52
CA ASP A 551 -6.53 1.12 -10.46
C ASP A 551 -5.59 0.67 -11.58
N PHE A 552 -4.99 -0.51 -11.39
CA PHE A 552 -4.19 -1.13 -12.45
C PHE A 552 -5.01 -1.30 -13.74
N THR A 553 -4.45 -0.92 -14.87
CA THR A 553 -5.07 -0.87 -16.21
C THR A 553 -6.08 0.26 -16.45
N ARG A 554 -6.40 1.08 -15.47
CA ARG A 554 -7.31 2.22 -15.63
C ARG A 554 -6.53 3.55 -15.65
N LEU A 555 -6.73 4.35 -16.69
CA LEU A 555 -6.20 5.71 -16.81
C LEU A 555 -7.31 6.72 -16.55
N SER A 556 -6.98 7.80 -15.86
CA SER A 556 -7.84 8.96 -15.67
C SER A 556 -7.04 10.24 -15.84
N PRO A 557 -7.49 11.19 -16.70
CA PRO A 557 -6.92 12.52 -16.72
C PRO A 557 -7.06 13.16 -15.34
N ALA A 558 -5.99 13.81 -14.88
CA ALA A 558 -5.97 14.49 -13.59
C ALA A 558 -5.01 15.69 -13.65
N PRO A 559 -5.32 16.84 -13.02
CA PRO A 559 -4.49 18.01 -13.13
C PRO A 559 -3.08 17.82 -12.53
N MET A 560 -2.07 18.31 -13.24
CA MET A 560 -0.70 18.49 -12.77
C MET A 560 -0.37 19.98 -12.82
N LEU A 561 -0.05 20.58 -11.67
CA LEU A 561 0.46 21.94 -11.60
C LEU A 561 1.99 21.90 -11.69
N ILE A 562 2.55 22.73 -12.55
CA ILE A 562 3.99 22.83 -12.78
C ILE A 562 4.39 24.29 -12.67
N TYR A 563 5.37 24.58 -11.82
CA TYR A 563 6.09 25.85 -11.79
C TYR A 563 7.47 25.63 -12.36
N THR A 564 7.87 26.45 -13.35
CA THR A 564 9.14 26.32 -14.05
C THR A 564 10.01 27.55 -13.76
N PHE A 565 11.31 27.32 -13.54
CA PHE A 565 12.30 28.32 -13.21
C PHE A 565 13.60 28.03 -13.97
N ALA A 566 14.30 29.09 -14.41
CA ALA A 566 15.65 29.00 -14.94
C ALA A 566 16.60 29.72 -13.95
N VAL A 567 17.40 28.95 -13.19
CA VAL A 567 18.14 29.46 -12.03
C VAL A 567 19.61 29.07 -12.04
N ALA A 568 20.41 29.87 -11.36
CA ALA A 568 21.79 29.51 -11.02
C ALA A 568 21.82 28.92 -9.61
N LEU A 569 22.58 27.84 -9.40
CA LEU A 569 22.74 27.21 -8.10
C LEU A 569 23.90 27.82 -7.30
N PRO A 570 23.83 27.83 -5.96
CA PRO A 570 22.74 27.28 -5.13
C PRO A 570 21.48 28.13 -5.18
N TRP A 571 20.31 27.49 -5.02
CA TRP A 571 19.03 28.17 -5.09
C TRP A 571 18.01 27.58 -4.10
N ARG A 572 17.10 28.43 -3.61
CA ARG A 572 16.03 28.05 -2.68
C ARG A 572 14.68 28.53 -3.19
N ILE A 573 13.67 27.67 -3.03
CA ILE A 573 12.27 28.03 -3.18
C ILE A 573 11.48 27.64 -1.93
N VAL A 574 10.58 28.52 -1.51
CA VAL A 574 9.66 28.26 -0.41
C VAL A 574 8.25 28.24 -0.94
N THR A 575 7.52 27.16 -0.70
CA THR A 575 6.13 26.98 -1.17
C THR A 575 5.20 26.90 0.03
N LEU A 576 4.12 27.68 -0.03
CA LEU A 576 3.06 27.70 0.98
C LEU A 576 1.86 26.89 0.45
N LEU A 577 1.35 25.98 1.30
CA LEU A 577 0.18 25.14 1.05
C LEU A 577 -0.87 25.49 2.10
N LEU A 578 -1.92 26.21 1.70
CA LEU A 578 -2.95 26.75 2.60
C LEU A 578 -4.30 26.08 2.36
N PRO A 579 -4.75 25.19 3.26
CA PRO A 579 -6.12 24.68 3.24
C PRO A 579 -7.15 25.79 3.49
N ASP A 580 -8.20 25.78 2.68
CA ASP A 580 -9.34 26.71 2.79
C ASP A 580 -10.65 25.93 2.75
N ARG A 581 -11.39 25.96 3.86
CA ARG A 581 -12.68 25.28 3.99
C ARG A 581 -13.81 26.03 3.29
N GLN A 582 -13.70 27.35 3.19
CA GLN A 582 -14.77 28.22 2.70
C GLN A 582 -14.77 28.32 1.17
N GLY A 583 -13.71 27.89 0.52
CA GLY A 583 -13.58 27.96 -0.94
C GLY A 583 -13.49 29.39 -1.46
N LEU A 584 -12.75 30.25 -0.78
CA LEU A 584 -12.57 31.64 -1.15
C LEU A 584 -12.15 31.79 -2.63
N SER A 585 -12.61 32.86 -3.27
CA SER A 585 -12.26 33.15 -4.67
C SER A 585 -10.89 33.84 -4.83
N THR A 586 -10.37 34.41 -3.75
CA THR A 586 -9.09 35.12 -3.70
C THR A 586 -8.15 34.45 -2.71
N PRO A 587 -6.84 34.43 -2.98
CA PRO A 587 -5.88 33.86 -2.06
C PRO A 587 -5.87 34.62 -0.73
N PRO A 588 -5.51 33.93 0.37
CA PRO A 588 -5.32 34.58 1.67
C PRO A 588 -4.27 35.69 1.60
N GLY A 589 -4.45 36.74 2.40
CA GLY A 589 -3.46 37.82 2.55
C GLY A 589 -2.23 37.32 3.29
N VAL A 590 -1.19 36.97 2.53
CA VAL A 590 0.12 36.51 3.07
C VAL A 590 1.23 37.26 2.39
N ARG A 591 2.18 37.74 3.19
CA ARG A 591 3.39 38.40 2.70
C ARG A 591 4.63 37.66 3.18
N PRO A 592 5.58 37.34 2.28
CA PRO A 592 6.85 36.75 2.67
C PRO A 592 7.74 37.75 3.41
N ILE A 593 8.56 37.25 4.32
CA ILE A 593 9.65 37.97 4.96
C ILE A 593 10.94 37.46 4.33
N TYR A 594 11.77 38.37 3.84
CA TYR A 594 13.04 38.04 3.21
C TYR A 594 14.20 38.32 4.16
N ASP A 595 15.23 37.49 4.12
CA ASP A 595 16.51 37.74 4.76
C ASP A 595 17.33 38.79 3.98
N THR A 596 18.52 39.10 4.47
CA THR A 596 19.44 40.03 3.82
C THR A 596 19.95 39.56 2.46
N GLY A 597 19.85 38.25 2.16
CA GLY A 597 20.18 37.62 0.89
C GLY A 597 19.01 37.57 -0.09
N GLY A 598 17.83 38.06 0.29
CA GLY A 598 16.62 38.03 -0.53
C GLY A 598 15.93 36.65 -0.56
N LEU A 599 16.25 35.74 0.36
CA LEU A 599 15.59 34.46 0.50
C LEU A 599 14.43 34.55 1.49
N PRO A 600 13.25 33.98 1.18
CA PRO A 600 12.16 33.95 2.14
C PRO A 600 12.51 33.07 3.34
N HIS A 601 12.37 33.63 4.53
CA HIS A 601 12.60 32.96 5.81
C HIS A 601 11.43 33.08 6.78
N GLY A 602 10.29 33.57 6.30
CA GLY A 602 9.07 33.68 7.09
C GLY A 602 7.89 34.25 6.31
N PHE A 603 6.75 34.32 6.98
CA PHE A 603 5.52 34.85 6.44
C PHE A 603 4.77 35.69 7.47
N VAL A 604 4.15 36.76 7.01
CA VAL A 604 3.14 37.53 7.76
C VAL A 604 1.78 37.22 7.17
N PHE A 605 0.90 36.66 7.98
CA PHE A 605 -0.53 36.48 7.65
C PHE A 605 -1.29 37.72 8.10
N GLU A 606 -2.18 38.20 7.25
CA GLU A 606 -2.92 39.44 7.54
C GLU A 606 -4.14 39.21 8.44
N ARG A 607 -4.77 38.01 8.33
CA ARG A 607 -5.98 37.67 9.11
C ARG A 607 -6.04 36.17 9.43
N PRO A 608 -5.93 35.75 10.72
CA PRO A 608 -5.47 36.55 11.85
C PRO A 608 -4.01 36.94 11.67
N ARG A 609 -3.60 38.07 12.26
CA ARG A 609 -2.21 38.52 12.13
C ARG A 609 -1.28 37.54 12.84
N ARG A 610 -0.34 37.01 12.09
CA ARG A 610 0.65 36.04 12.55
C ARG A 610 1.96 36.27 11.85
N LEU A 611 3.02 36.04 12.60
CA LEU A 611 4.37 36.00 12.08
C LEU A 611 4.93 34.60 12.25
N VAL A 612 5.33 33.98 11.16
CA VAL A 612 6.06 32.72 11.17
C VAL A 612 7.44 32.94 10.60
N ARG A 613 8.46 32.62 11.36
CA ARG A 613 9.84 32.61 10.91
C ARG A 613 10.41 31.20 10.97
N PHE A 614 11.23 30.86 10.02
CA PHE A 614 11.91 29.57 9.98
C PHE A 614 13.35 29.76 9.50
N ASP A 615 14.26 29.03 10.08
CA ASP A 615 15.63 28.90 9.63
C ASP A 615 15.94 27.42 9.33
N ASP A 616 17.22 27.06 9.29
CA ASP A 616 17.65 25.71 9.01
C ASP A 616 17.38 24.72 10.15
N ARG A 617 16.99 25.17 11.35
CA ARG A 617 16.86 24.35 12.56
C ARG A 617 15.63 24.66 13.41
N ALA A 618 15.02 25.81 13.23
CA ALA A 618 13.95 26.28 14.11
C ALA A 618 12.79 26.91 13.33
N VAL A 619 11.61 26.75 13.90
CA VAL A 619 10.38 27.44 13.46
C VAL A 619 9.85 28.21 14.66
N VAL A 620 9.69 29.51 14.49
CA VAL A 620 9.14 30.40 15.50
C VAL A 620 7.79 30.93 14.98
N VAL A 621 6.74 30.69 15.75
CA VAL A 621 5.40 31.21 15.48
C VAL A 621 5.09 32.26 16.53
N GLU A 622 5.12 33.53 16.13
CA GLU A 622 4.73 34.65 16.99
C GLU A 622 3.25 34.98 16.72
N ARG A 623 2.50 35.17 17.79
CA ARG A 623 1.09 35.57 17.77
C ARG A 623 0.99 36.96 18.39
N ASP A 624 0.25 37.85 17.72
CA ASP A 624 -0.12 39.16 18.32
C ASP A 624 -1.22 38.96 19.36
#